data_3ee2a4cdb8f1d4900f346d6fa5eece75
#
_entry.id   3ee2a4cdb8f1d4900f346d6fa5eece75
#
_cell.length_a   1.000
_cell.length_b   1.000
_cell.length_c   1.000
_cell.angle_alpha   90.00
_cell.angle_beta   90.00
_cell.angle_gamma   90.00
#
_symmetry.space_group_name_H-M   'P 1'
#
loop_
_entity.id
_entity.type
_entity.pdbx_description
1 polymer ?
#
loop_
_entity_poly.entity_id
_entity_poly.type
_entity_poly.pdbx_seq_one_letter_code
_entity_poly.pdbx_strand_id
1 'polypeptide(L)'
;MRQARDWRRLAALGLCVVAVVVGFVLGEGYIDRLPQHAGYFLVAVDDEVRVPIPTRPRHTAFIVVDGLRRDSAETMHVAQELARAGQCRISDQGSFTVSRPEYALLSTGLEADRTGSRNNDLTAPLAAESIWQVARASGLHVAGSSHLRWFEQLFPAGFDRFAHEKDHRANVFAPEHGELLDVNVFHPLYVDEAGHQHGGASPAYAAAVARVDGEIAGLLARLDLSQDLVVLTADHGHRDAGGHGGAQPEIKNVLVCFAGRGVERRSDRAAFDGRSTAPALAVLLGLRFPRNMRAGDDGLDVLWEIAHATPENAAYLADRRAAVERFRTQNRITLEKWLGDQPGTWPRFYEREAGAQTRRIGATALFVLVCAVLSFRLRKVPARAALVTTAWVAFGMFVVWCVHHAVLGDFDFTVINLRERFLPRASAVALVAAVATVLAHLWIVGDRRRLAGDMVLVVGLLLAAMLGHVYVYGWPLGFPLPPQPARYFPFFGAIALVTYGLVACGLLLLERRRSP
;
A
#
# COMPACT_ATOMS: atom_id res chain seq x y z
N MET A 1 -23.66 6.42 50.57
CA MET A 1 -23.32 7.30 49.42
C MET A 1 -21.82 7.37 49.12
N ARG A 2 -20.89 7.48 50.07
CA ARG A 2 -19.42 7.47 49.84
C ARG A 2 -18.97 6.19 49.11
N GLN A 3 -19.37 5.02 49.57
CA GLN A 3 -18.97 3.73 49.01
C GLN A 3 -19.38 3.54 47.52
N ALA A 4 -20.58 3.97 47.11
CA ALA A 4 -21.06 3.93 45.74
C ALA A 4 -20.31 4.91 44.81
N ARG A 5 -19.79 6.02 45.35
CA ARG A 5 -18.97 7.00 44.61
C ARG A 5 -17.57 6.46 44.36
N ASP A 6 -17.01 5.72 45.30
CA ASP A 6 -15.67 5.13 45.17
C ASP A 6 -15.64 4.01 44.12
N TRP A 7 -16.67 3.15 44.08
CA TRP A 7 -16.80 2.11 43.04
C TRP A 7 -16.90 2.68 41.61
N ARG A 8 -17.65 3.77 41.42
CA ARG A 8 -17.75 4.42 40.10
C ARG A 8 -16.44 5.00 39.62
N ARG A 9 -15.65 5.57 40.54
CA ARG A 9 -14.31 6.10 40.23
C ARG A 9 -13.32 4.99 39.92
N LEU A 10 -13.35 3.90 40.68
CA LEU A 10 -12.51 2.72 40.40
C LEU A 10 -12.86 2.09 39.04
N ALA A 11 -14.13 1.98 38.71
CA ALA A 11 -14.57 1.50 37.40
C ALA A 11 -14.12 2.43 36.25
N ALA A 12 -14.22 3.76 36.44
CA ALA A 12 -13.76 4.74 35.47
C ALA A 12 -12.24 4.68 35.28
N LEU A 13 -11.48 4.56 36.37
CA LEU A 13 -10.04 4.37 36.32
C LEU A 13 -9.67 3.06 35.61
N GLY A 14 -10.38 1.97 35.96
CA GLY A 14 -10.22 0.68 35.29
C GLY A 14 -10.46 0.77 33.78
N LEU A 15 -11.51 1.47 33.34
CA LEU A 15 -11.77 1.71 31.92
C LEU A 15 -10.61 2.46 31.24
N CYS A 16 -10.08 3.50 31.87
CA CYS A 16 -8.96 4.26 31.32
C CYS A 16 -7.69 3.41 31.22
N VAL A 17 -7.41 2.57 32.23
CA VAL A 17 -6.27 1.63 32.19
C VAL A 17 -6.46 0.60 31.09
N VAL A 18 -7.66 0.02 30.93
CA VAL A 18 -7.98 -0.90 29.85
C VAL A 18 -7.79 -0.22 28.50
N ALA A 19 -8.23 1.02 28.33
CA ALA A 19 -8.04 1.77 27.09
C ALA A 19 -6.54 1.98 26.76
N VAL A 20 -5.73 2.31 27.77
CA VAL A 20 -4.27 2.46 27.58
C VAL A 20 -3.64 1.12 27.17
N VAL A 21 -3.97 0.02 27.85
CA VAL A 21 -3.44 -1.31 27.53
C VAL A 21 -3.89 -1.76 26.14
N VAL A 22 -5.18 -1.62 25.82
CA VAL A 22 -5.71 -1.95 24.50
C VAL A 22 -5.06 -1.09 23.44
N GLY A 23 -4.93 0.23 23.65
CA GLY A 23 -4.25 1.12 22.71
C GLY A 23 -2.79 0.70 22.44
N PHE A 24 -2.07 0.33 23.50
CA PHE A 24 -0.68 -0.12 23.37
C PHE A 24 -0.57 -1.45 22.60
N VAL A 25 -1.35 -2.46 23.01
CA VAL A 25 -1.37 -3.78 22.36
C VAL A 25 -1.81 -3.68 20.89
N LEU A 26 -2.85 -2.88 20.62
CA LEU A 26 -3.33 -2.67 19.27
C LEU A 26 -2.32 -1.89 18.42
N GLY A 27 -1.64 -0.89 18.99
CA GLY A 27 -0.62 -0.10 18.29
C GLY A 27 0.57 -0.95 17.86
N GLU A 28 1.17 -1.71 18.78
CA GLU A 28 2.30 -2.59 18.47
C GLU A 28 1.90 -3.76 17.56
N GLY A 29 0.82 -4.45 17.88
CA GLY A 29 0.42 -5.66 17.14
C GLY A 29 -0.07 -5.39 15.73
N TYR A 30 -0.49 -4.16 15.41
CA TYR A 30 -1.06 -3.85 14.10
C TYR A 30 0.00 -3.56 13.04
N ILE A 31 1.12 -2.97 13.43
CA ILE A 31 2.22 -2.64 12.52
C ILE A 31 2.96 -3.91 12.08
N ASP A 32 3.22 -4.82 13.02
CA ASP A 32 4.06 -5.99 12.77
C ASP A 32 3.28 -7.22 12.28
N ARG A 33 1.94 -7.16 12.29
CA ARG A 33 1.06 -8.29 11.99
C ARG A 33 0.01 -8.02 10.93
N LEU A 34 0.26 -7.14 9.97
CA LEU A 34 -0.53 -7.21 8.73
C LEU A 34 -0.37 -8.65 8.25
N PRO A 35 -1.43 -9.49 8.24
CA PRO A 35 -1.26 -10.91 8.01
C PRO A 35 -0.70 -11.09 6.62
N GLN A 36 0.46 -11.66 6.64
CA GLN A 36 1.09 -12.16 5.44
C GLN A 36 0.56 -13.58 5.25
N HIS A 37 0.08 -13.88 4.09
CA HIS A 37 -0.46 -15.19 3.78
C HIS A 37 0.07 -15.64 2.41
N ALA A 38 -0.06 -16.92 2.13
CA ALA A 38 0.42 -17.50 0.87
C ALA A 38 -0.40 -17.08 -0.39
N GLY A 39 -1.24 -16.06 -0.27
CA GLY A 39 -2.15 -15.57 -1.31
C GLY A 39 -3.56 -16.14 -1.16
N TYR A 40 -4.57 -15.29 -1.32
CA TYR A 40 -5.97 -15.69 -1.40
C TYR A 40 -6.39 -15.82 -2.87
N PHE A 41 -7.24 -16.80 -3.14
CA PHE A 41 -7.89 -16.97 -4.45
C PHE A 41 -6.91 -16.98 -5.63
N LEU A 42 -5.75 -17.62 -5.46
CA LEU A 42 -4.85 -17.87 -6.58
C LEU A 42 -5.48 -18.89 -7.49
N VAL A 43 -5.94 -18.44 -8.65
CA VAL A 43 -6.39 -19.31 -9.73
C VAL A 43 -5.18 -19.68 -10.55
N ALA A 44 -4.93 -20.96 -10.72
CA ALA A 44 -3.94 -21.43 -11.66
C ALA A 44 -4.61 -21.75 -13.00
N VAL A 45 -4.13 -21.12 -14.06
CA VAL A 45 -4.54 -21.40 -15.44
C VAL A 45 -3.35 -21.94 -16.20
N ASP A 46 -3.49 -23.11 -16.79
CA ASP A 46 -2.46 -23.65 -17.66
C ASP A 46 -2.49 -22.89 -18.99
N ASP A 47 -1.35 -22.35 -19.33
CA ASP A 47 -1.12 -21.65 -20.58
C ASP A 47 0.11 -22.22 -21.29
N GLU A 48 0.00 -22.36 -22.58
CA GLU A 48 1.06 -22.83 -23.46
C GLU A 48 1.15 -21.89 -24.65
N VAL A 49 2.38 -21.56 -25.06
CA VAL A 49 2.64 -20.80 -26.28
C VAL A 49 2.54 -21.76 -27.46
N ARG A 50 1.44 -21.74 -28.18
CA ARG A 50 1.18 -22.63 -29.31
C ARG A 50 1.85 -22.15 -30.59
N VAL A 51 1.97 -20.84 -30.71
CA VAL A 51 2.67 -20.20 -31.84
C VAL A 51 3.87 -19.44 -31.26
N PRO A 52 5.12 -19.85 -31.56
CA PRO A 52 6.29 -19.17 -31.02
C PRO A 52 6.42 -17.76 -31.57
N ILE A 53 7.02 -16.86 -30.79
CA ILE A 53 7.40 -15.54 -31.27
C ILE A 53 8.50 -15.69 -32.36
N PRO A 54 8.37 -15.03 -33.51
CA PRO A 54 9.35 -15.16 -34.61
C PRO A 54 10.75 -14.70 -34.23
N THR A 55 10.81 -13.64 -33.45
CA THR A 55 12.08 -13.06 -32.99
C THR A 55 11.96 -12.56 -31.56
N ARG A 56 12.80 -13.09 -30.68
CA ARG A 56 12.89 -12.73 -29.27
C ARG A 56 13.98 -11.67 -29.07
N PRO A 57 13.86 -10.75 -28.11
CA PRO A 57 14.98 -9.90 -27.69
C PRO A 57 16.20 -10.76 -27.31
N ARG A 58 17.41 -10.28 -27.65
CA ARG A 58 18.66 -10.93 -27.26
C ARG A 58 18.90 -10.79 -25.75
N HIS A 59 18.79 -9.54 -25.24
CA HIS A 59 18.81 -9.22 -23.83
C HIS A 59 17.59 -8.37 -23.46
N THR A 60 17.11 -8.56 -22.26
CA THR A 60 16.07 -7.72 -21.68
C THR A 60 16.60 -7.09 -20.40
N ALA A 61 16.59 -5.76 -20.33
CA ALA A 61 16.85 -5.01 -19.10
C ALA A 61 15.52 -4.54 -18.50
N PHE A 62 15.12 -5.12 -17.38
CA PHE A 62 14.00 -4.68 -16.58
C PHE A 62 14.51 -3.88 -15.39
N ILE A 63 14.25 -2.58 -15.38
CA ILE A 63 14.79 -1.63 -14.42
C ILE A 63 13.67 -1.09 -13.56
N VAL A 64 13.73 -1.34 -12.25
CA VAL A 64 12.81 -0.78 -11.26
C VAL A 64 13.61 0.16 -10.36
N VAL A 65 13.44 1.46 -10.55
CA VAL A 65 14.06 2.47 -9.69
C VAL A 65 13.16 2.70 -8.48
N ASP A 66 13.59 2.24 -7.31
CA ASP A 66 12.81 2.34 -6.08
C ASP A 66 12.51 3.81 -5.74
N GLY A 67 11.24 4.10 -5.49
CA GLY A 67 10.78 5.41 -5.05
C GLY A 67 10.85 6.53 -6.11
N LEU A 68 11.00 6.23 -7.40
CA LEU A 68 11.14 7.23 -8.45
C LEU A 68 9.80 7.86 -8.84
N ARG A 69 9.62 9.11 -8.49
CA ARG A 69 8.45 9.93 -8.87
C ARG A 69 8.34 10.07 -10.38
N ARG A 70 7.10 10.08 -10.88
CA ARG A 70 6.81 10.28 -12.29
C ARG A 70 7.38 11.59 -12.84
N ASP A 71 7.13 12.71 -12.15
CA ASP A 71 7.60 14.04 -12.58
C ASP A 71 9.12 14.12 -12.69
N SER A 72 9.84 13.46 -11.79
CA SER A 72 11.30 13.35 -11.84
C SER A 72 11.77 12.39 -12.95
N ALA A 73 11.10 11.25 -13.13
CA ALA A 73 11.39 10.32 -14.21
C ALA A 73 11.23 10.97 -15.60
N GLU A 74 10.22 11.82 -15.77
CA GLU A 74 9.98 12.56 -17.02
C GLU A 74 11.09 13.54 -17.38
N THR A 75 11.90 13.97 -16.41
CA THR A 75 13.07 14.84 -16.66
C THR A 75 14.35 14.06 -16.97
N MET A 76 14.40 12.75 -16.70
CA MET A 76 15.56 11.91 -16.96
C MET A 76 15.86 11.83 -18.46
N HIS A 77 17.14 11.96 -18.80
CA HIS A 77 17.61 11.85 -20.19
C HIS A 77 17.30 10.46 -20.77
N VAL A 78 17.54 9.40 -20.00
CA VAL A 78 17.27 8.01 -20.43
C VAL A 78 15.78 7.75 -20.65
N ALA A 79 14.89 8.30 -19.84
CA ALA A 79 13.45 8.14 -20.03
C ALA A 79 12.98 8.83 -21.32
N GLN A 80 13.54 10.00 -21.63
CA GLN A 80 13.25 10.71 -22.89
C GLN A 80 13.81 9.98 -24.11
N GLU A 81 14.97 9.33 -23.98
CA GLU A 81 15.55 8.48 -25.04
C GLU A 81 14.67 7.24 -25.28
N LEU A 82 14.28 6.54 -24.23
CA LEU A 82 13.38 5.38 -24.32
C LEU A 82 12.00 5.75 -24.90
N ALA A 83 11.46 6.94 -24.54
CA ALA A 83 10.21 7.43 -25.13
C ALA A 83 10.31 7.68 -26.64
N ARG A 84 11.47 8.13 -27.12
CA ARG A 84 11.72 8.31 -28.58
C ARG A 84 11.93 6.98 -29.30
N ALA A 85 12.55 6.00 -28.64
CA ALA A 85 12.83 4.69 -29.20
C ALA A 85 11.65 3.70 -29.11
N GLY A 86 10.68 3.98 -28.25
CA GLY A 86 9.53 3.11 -28.00
C GLY A 86 8.31 3.89 -27.53
N GLN A 87 7.84 3.64 -26.30
CA GLN A 87 6.74 4.36 -25.67
C GLN A 87 6.90 4.42 -24.16
N CYS A 88 6.44 5.53 -23.55
CA CYS A 88 6.31 5.64 -22.11
C CYS A 88 4.86 5.92 -21.74
N ARG A 89 4.41 5.32 -20.64
CA ARG A 89 3.02 5.40 -20.16
C ARG A 89 2.99 5.82 -18.69
N ILE A 90 1.84 6.27 -18.23
CA ILE A 90 1.60 6.56 -16.81
C ILE A 90 1.04 5.29 -16.18
N SER A 91 1.83 4.64 -15.34
CA SER A 91 1.45 3.40 -14.65
C SER A 91 0.80 3.71 -13.30
N ASP A 92 -0.42 3.23 -13.09
CA ASP A 92 -1.08 3.20 -11.78
C ASP A 92 -0.66 1.93 -11.03
N GLN A 93 0.08 2.09 -9.92
CA GLN A 93 0.52 0.99 -9.07
C GLN A 93 -0.55 0.58 -8.04
N GLY A 94 -1.73 1.15 -8.12
CA GLY A 94 -2.82 0.82 -7.22
C GLY A 94 -2.81 1.63 -5.93
N SER A 95 -3.31 1.03 -4.85
CA SER A 95 -3.56 1.73 -3.59
C SER A 95 -2.68 1.30 -2.43
N PHE A 96 -1.65 0.49 -2.70
CA PHE A 96 -0.78 -0.07 -1.66
C PHE A 96 0.69 -0.01 -2.11
N THR A 97 1.17 1.20 -2.24
CA THR A 97 2.47 1.58 -2.82
C THR A 97 3.62 1.38 -1.81
N VAL A 98 3.86 0.14 -1.44
CA VAL A 98 4.95 -0.31 -0.56
C VAL A 98 5.81 -1.28 -1.36
N SER A 99 7.12 -1.16 -1.28
CA SER A 99 8.07 -1.77 -2.21
C SER A 99 7.88 -3.28 -2.44
N ARG A 100 7.84 -4.13 -1.39
CA ARG A 100 7.65 -5.59 -1.59
C ARG A 100 6.31 -5.97 -2.21
N PRO A 101 5.16 -5.43 -1.79
CA PRO A 101 3.90 -5.58 -2.52
C PRO A 101 3.98 -5.20 -3.98
N GLU A 102 4.67 -4.09 -4.30
CA GLU A 102 4.82 -3.62 -5.67
C GLU A 102 5.78 -4.49 -6.49
N TYR A 103 6.87 -5.01 -5.91
CA TYR A 103 7.71 -5.99 -6.61
C TYR A 103 6.92 -7.26 -6.94
N ALA A 104 6.03 -7.68 -6.03
CA ALA A 104 5.12 -8.78 -6.29
C ALA A 104 4.14 -8.46 -7.42
N LEU A 105 3.56 -7.24 -7.42
CA LEU A 105 2.65 -6.77 -8.47
C LEU A 105 3.34 -6.74 -9.84
N LEU A 106 4.51 -6.10 -9.94
CA LEU A 106 5.28 -5.99 -11.18
C LEU A 106 5.73 -7.36 -11.72
N SER A 107 6.01 -8.32 -10.81
CA SER A 107 6.50 -9.65 -11.17
C SER A 107 5.40 -10.66 -11.50
N THR A 108 4.18 -10.50 -10.98
CA THR A 108 3.10 -11.49 -11.08
C THR A 108 1.83 -10.98 -11.77
N GLY A 109 1.64 -9.65 -11.81
CA GLY A 109 0.38 -9.03 -12.21
C GLY A 109 -0.73 -9.12 -11.16
N LEU A 110 -0.38 -9.29 -9.88
CA LEU A 110 -1.34 -9.47 -8.77
C LEU A 110 -1.12 -8.44 -7.67
N GLU A 111 -2.19 -7.89 -7.16
CA GLU A 111 -2.16 -6.96 -6.03
C GLU A 111 -1.83 -7.67 -4.69
N ALA A 112 -1.48 -6.87 -3.69
CA ALA A 112 -1.16 -7.28 -2.32
C ALA A 112 -2.20 -8.22 -1.69
N ASP A 113 -3.49 -8.02 -2.00
CA ASP A 113 -4.58 -8.89 -1.52
C ASP A 113 -4.50 -10.32 -2.06
N ARG A 114 -3.93 -10.49 -3.25
CA ARG A 114 -3.76 -11.78 -3.92
C ARG A 114 -2.45 -12.43 -3.58
N THR A 115 -1.37 -11.68 -3.62
CA THR A 115 -0.03 -12.19 -3.33
C THR A 115 0.17 -12.47 -1.86
N GLY A 116 -0.58 -11.78 -0.98
CA GLY A 116 -0.39 -11.82 0.47
C GLY A 116 0.79 -10.99 0.96
N SER A 117 1.56 -10.38 0.06
CA SER A 117 2.59 -9.40 0.42
C SER A 117 1.93 -8.07 0.72
N ARG A 118 1.83 -7.70 2.00
CA ARG A 118 1.08 -6.52 2.45
C ARG A 118 1.95 -5.43 3.08
N ASN A 119 3.23 -5.73 3.30
CA ASN A 119 4.23 -4.79 3.81
C ASN A 119 5.63 -5.28 3.41
N ASN A 120 6.66 -4.59 3.88
CA ASN A 120 8.06 -4.94 3.60
C ASN A 120 8.62 -6.08 4.48
N ASP A 121 7.82 -6.66 5.38
CA ASP A 121 8.29 -7.69 6.34
C ASP A 121 8.11 -9.12 5.83
N LEU A 122 7.43 -9.32 4.69
CA LEU A 122 7.29 -10.66 4.11
C LEU A 122 8.63 -11.18 3.59
N THR A 123 9.19 -12.17 4.27
CA THR A 123 10.45 -12.82 3.88
C THR A 123 10.24 -14.17 3.18
N ALA A 124 9.04 -14.73 3.28
CA ALA A 124 8.73 -16.02 2.67
C ALA A 124 8.51 -15.88 1.16
N PRO A 125 8.90 -16.90 0.37
CA PRO A 125 8.55 -16.97 -1.05
C PRO A 125 7.05 -16.87 -1.28
N LEU A 126 6.66 -16.19 -2.37
CA LEU A 126 5.26 -16.11 -2.77
C LEU A 126 4.81 -17.41 -3.43
N ALA A 127 3.54 -17.77 -3.19
CA ALA A 127 2.91 -18.89 -3.88
C ALA A 127 2.50 -18.54 -5.33
N ALA A 128 2.35 -17.25 -5.63
CA ALA A 128 2.07 -16.76 -6.97
C ALA A 128 3.30 -16.92 -7.88
N GLU A 129 3.08 -17.40 -9.09
CA GLU A 129 4.15 -17.55 -10.08
C GLU A 129 4.55 -16.19 -10.67
N SER A 130 5.86 -15.92 -10.70
CA SER A 130 6.41 -14.70 -11.31
C SER A 130 6.79 -14.91 -12.77
N ILE A 131 6.89 -13.82 -13.52
CA ILE A 131 7.41 -13.81 -14.91
C ILE A 131 8.87 -14.30 -14.97
N TRP A 132 9.66 -14.10 -13.91
CA TRP A 132 11.03 -14.58 -13.79
C TRP A 132 11.09 -16.12 -13.77
N GLN A 133 10.21 -16.75 -13.00
CA GLN A 133 10.07 -18.20 -12.96
C GLN A 133 9.59 -18.76 -14.31
N VAL A 134 8.66 -18.05 -14.95
CA VAL A 134 8.19 -18.41 -16.31
C VAL A 134 9.32 -18.33 -17.32
N ALA A 135 10.14 -17.27 -17.28
CA ALA A 135 11.29 -17.10 -18.17
C ALA A 135 12.26 -18.27 -18.03
N ARG A 136 12.66 -18.62 -16.80
CA ARG A 136 13.53 -19.77 -16.53
C ARG A 136 12.92 -21.10 -16.98
N ALA A 137 11.66 -21.33 -16.67
CA ALA A 137 10.96 -22.54 -17.12
C ALA A 137 10.88 -22.66 -18.65
N SER A 138 11.01 -21.55 -19.37
CA SER A 138 11.04 -21.49 -20.83
C SER A 138 12.47 -21.52 -21.42
N GLY A 139 13.48 -21.83 -20.59
CA GLY A 139 14.87 -21.97 -20.98
C GLY A 139 15.65 -20.67 -21.12
N LEU A 140 15.10 -19.53 -20.64
CA LEU A 140 15.85 -18.28 -20.55
C LEU A 140 16.65 -18.22 -19.26
N HIS A 141 17.82 -17.59 -19.33
CA HIS A 141 18.64 -17.30 -18.17
C HIS A 141 18.30 -15.93 -17.58
N VAL A 142 18.08 -15.87 -16.26
CA VAL A 142 17.65 -14.68 -15.55
C VAL A 142 18.68 -14.24 -14.53
N ALA A 143 19.16 -13.00 -14.63
CA ALA A 143 20.01 -12.37 -13.63
C ALA A 143 19.27 -11.27 -12.89
N GLY A 144 19.64 -11.04 -11.62
CA GLY A 144 19.24 -9.88 -10.85
C GLY A 144 20.46 -9.15 -10.30
N SER A 145 20.37 -7.82 -10.17
CA SER A 145 21.34 -6.98 -9.46
C SER A 145 20.61 -5.89 -8.69
N SER A 146 20.79 -5.84 -7.38
CA SER A 146 20.00 -4.99 -6.51
C SER A 146 20.70 -4.70 -5.19
N HIS A 147 20.37 -3.56 -4.56
CA HIS A 147 20.75 -3.26 -3.18
C HIS A 147 19.97 -4.06 -2.14
N LEU A 148 18.84 -4.67 -2.52
CA LEU A 148 18.02 -5.51 -1.66
C LEU A 148 17.80 -6.88 -2.29
N ARG A 149 17.79 -7.93 -1.46
CA ARG A 149 17.50 -9.30 -1.93
C ARG A 149 15.99 -9.58 -2.09
N TRP A 150 15.14 -8.56 -2.10
CA TRP A 150 13.70 -8.76 -1.98
C TRP A 150 13.07 -9.46 -3.20
N PHE A 151 13.52 -9.16 -4.41
CA PHE A 151 13.09 -9.91 -5.61
C PHE A 151 13.45 -11.39 -5.51
N GLU A 152 14.71 -11.70 -5.13
CA GLU A 152 15.17 -13.07 -4.96
C GLU A 152 14.44 -13.78 -3.81
N GLN A 153 14.19 -13.09 -2.69
CA GLN A 153 13.47 -13.66 -1.54
C GLN A 153 12.02 -13.99 -1.89
N LEU A 154 11.33 -13.12 -2.64
CA LEU A 154 9.96 -13.37 -3.07
C LEU A 154 9.88 -14.48 -4.13
N PHE A 155 10.89 -14.60 -4.98
CA PHE A 155 10.93 -15.53 -6.12
C PHE A 155 12.27 -16.26 -6.22
N PRO A 156 12.65 -17.11 -5.26
CA PRO A 156 13.98 -17.72 -5.23
C PRO A 156 14.27 -18.62 -6.44
N ALA A 157 13.24 -19.21 -7.05
CA ALA A 157 13.39 -19.99 -8.28
C ALA A 157 13.37 -19.14 -9.55
N GLY A 158 13.28 -17.81 -9.45
CA GLY A 158 13.18 -16.88 -10.57
C GLY A 158 14.52 -16.41 -11.14
N PHE A 159 15.65 -16.74 -10.50
CA PHE A 159 16.97 -16.22 -10.88
C PHE A 159 18.00 -17.33 -10.96
N ASP A 160 18.85 -17.29 -11.99
CA ASP A 160 20.05 -18.12 -12.11
C ASP A 160 21.22 -17.51 -11.34
N ARG A 161 21.27 -16.17 -11.31
CA ARG A 161 22.27 -15.40 -10.59
C ARG A 161 21.60 -14.16 -10.00
N PHE A 162 21.95 -13.81 -8.76
CA PHE A 162 21.49 -12.59 -8.11
C PHE A 162 22.66 -11.90 -7.39
N ALA A 163 23.07 -10.74 -7.92
CA ALA A 163 24.08 -9.89 -7.30
C ALA A 163 23.39 -8.99 -6.25
N HIS A 164 23.73 -9.20 -4.97
CA HIS A 164 23.28 -8.35 -3.88
C HIS A 164 24.38 -7.36 -3.51
N GLU A 165 24.22 -6.12 -3.93
CA GLU A 165 25.12 -5.05 -3.57
C GLU A 165 24.71 -4.43 -2.23
N LYS A 166 25.56 -4.60 -1.21
CA LYS A 166 25.29 -4.13 0.15
C LYS A 166 25.63 -2.67 0.36
N ASP A 167 26.54 -2.14 -0.45
CA ASP A 167 26.84 -0.71 -0.45
C ASP A 167 25.82 0.01 -1.35
N HIS A 168 24.89 0.71 -0.74
CA HIS A 168 23.88 1.47 -1.48
C HIS A 168 24.46 2.65 -2.29
N ARG A 169 25.79 2.88 -2.19
CA ARG A 169 26.51 3.80 -3.05
C ARG A 169 27.08 3.13 -4.31
N ALA A 170 27.08 1.82 -4.37
CA ALA A 170 27.58 1.11 -5.55
C ALA A 170 26.56 1.18 -6.69
N ASN A 171 27.07 0.99 -7.90
CA ASN A 171 26.26 0.99 -9.12
C ASN A 171 25.76 -0.43 -9.41
N VAL A 172 24.48 -0.70 -9.24
CA VAL A 172 23.89 -2.02 -9.52
C VAL A 172 23.90 -2.40 -11.00
N PHE A 173 24.15 -1.47 -11.90
CA PHE A 173 24.24 -1.70 -13.35
C PHE A 173 25.66 -2.03 -13.82
N ALA A 174 26.62 -2.04 -12.90
CA ALA A 174 28.02 -2.17 -13.24
C ALA A 174 28.35 -3.55 -13.85
N PRO A 175 29.28 -3.61 -14.84
CA PRO A 175 29.68 -4.85 -15.50
C PRO A 175 30.24 -5.92 -14.56
N GLU A 176 30.81 -5.54 -13.42
CA GLU A 176 31.38 -6.43 -12.40
C GLU A 176 30.32 -7.34 -11.76
N HIS A 177 29.02 -7.00 -11.84
CA HIS A 177 27.93 -7.89 -11.43
C HIS A 177 27.68 -9.04 -12.42
N GLY A 178 28.43 -9.07 -13.50
CA GLY A 178 28.49 -10.12 -14.52
C GLY A 178 27.91 -9.70 -15.86
N GLU A 179 28.11 -10.55 -16.85
CA GLU A 179 27.57 -10.35 -18.18
C GLU A 179 26.04 -10.36 -18.20
N LEU A 180 25.44 -9.66 -19.18
CA LEU A 180 23.99 -9.66 -19.38
C LEU A 180 23.55 -11.06 -19.82
N LEU A 181 22.51 -11.57 -19.14
CA LEU A 181 21.81 -12.78 -19.52
C LEU A 181 20.60 -12.44 -20.43
N ASP A 182 19.78 -13.43 -20.73
CA ASP A 182 18.57 -13.20 -21.55
C ASP A 182 17.64 -12.18 -20.89
N VAL A 183 17.47 -12.26 -19.56
CA VAL A 183 16.68 -11.32 -18.77
C VAL A 183 17.48 -10.82 -17.57
N ASN A 184 17.52 -9.51 -17.38
CA ASN A 184 18.29 -8.86 -16.32
C ASN A 184 17.37 -7.90 -15.55
N VAL A 185 17.25 -8.11 -14.25
CA VAL A 185 16.46 -7.29 -13.33
C VAL A 185 17.39 -6.40 -12.52
N PHE A 186 17.24 -5.09 -12.65
CA PHE A 186 18.05 -4.09 -11.94
C PHE A 186 17.17 -3.30 -10.97
N HIS A 187 17.66 -3.14 -9.74
CA HIS A 187 16.90 -2.45 -8.71
C HIS A 187 17.82 -1.57 -7.84
N PRO A 188 18.02 -0.29 -8.21
CA PRO A 188 18.70 0.71 -7.37
C PRO A 188 17.74 1.25 -6.30
N LEU A 189 18.21 1.39 -5.04
CA LEU A 189 17.42 1.80 -3.87
C LEU A 189 17.60 3.27 -3.48
N TYR A 190 18.74 3.88 -3.77
CA TYR A 190 19.14 5.16 -3.17
C TYR A 190 18.26 6.36 -3.54
N VAL A 191 17.39 6.26 -4.56
CA VAL A 191 16.41 7.30 -4.86
C VAL A 191 15.29 7.29 -3.80
N ASP A 192 14.81 6.10 -3.41
CA ASP A 192 13.87 5.92 -2.31
C ASP A 192 14.47 6.41 -0.97
N GLU A 193 15.73 6.06 -0.68
CA GLU A 193 16.41 6.53 0.53
C GLU A 193 16.48 8.06 0.58
N ALA A 194 16.80 8.71 -0.53
CA ALA A 194 16.81 10.17 -0.61
C ALA A 194 15.41 10.76 -0.40
N GLY A 195 14.37 10.12 -0.96
CA GLY A 195 12.97 10.46 -0.73
C GLY A 195 12.58 10.36 0.75
N HIS A 196 12.96 9.28 1.42
CA HIS A 196 12.71 9.09 2.84
C HIS A 196 13.43 10.09 3.73
N GLN A 197 14.71 10.36 3.44
CA GLN A 197 15.53 11.20 4.28
C GLN A 197 15.27 12.71 4.10
N HIS A 198 15.00 13.11 2.86
CA HIS A 198 14.99 14.53 2.48
C HIS A 198 13.66 15.00 1.86
N GLY A 199 12.79 14.06 1.41
CA GLY A 199 11.56 14.36 0.67
C GLY A 199 11.72 14.33 -0.84
N GLY A 200 10.65 13.96 -1.54
CA GLY A 200 10.63 13.80 -3.00
C GLY A 200 10.79 15.10 -3.81
N ALA A 201 10.64 16.27 -3.17
CA ALA A 201 10.88 17.58 -3.81
C ALA A 201 12.24 18.20 -3.41
N SER A 202 13.12 17.45 -2.73
CA SER A 202 14.38 17.97 -2.22
C SER A 202 15.49 17.99 -3.28
N PRO A 203 16.50 18.88 -3.15
CA PRO A 203 17.69 18.84 -4.00
C PRO A 203 18.47 17.51 -3.90
N ALA A 204 18.46 16.86 -2.71
CA ALA A 204 19.12 15.57 -2.51
C ALA A 204 18.42 14.46 -3.31
N TYR A 205 17.10 14.47 -3.36
CA TYR A 205 16.34 13.55 -4.20
C TYR A 205 16.61 13.79 -5.68
N ALA A 206 16.61 15.04 -6.14
CA ALA A 206 16.96 15.38 -7.52
C ALA A 206 18.38 14.93 -7.89
N ALA A 207 19.35 15.05 -6.95
CA ALA A 207 20.72 14.55 -7.17
C ALA A 207 20.77 13.02 -7.28
N ALA A 208 19.98 12.29 -6.48
CA ALA A 208 19.85 10.83 -6.59
C ALA A 208 19.23 10.41 -7.93
N VAL A 209 18.22 11.14 -8.42
CA VAL A 209 17.61 10.93 -9.74
C VAL A 209 18.62 11.18 -10.86
N ALA A 210 19.37 12.27 -10.81
CA ALA A 210 20.41 12.57 -11.81
C ALA A 210 21.52 11.50 -11.82
N ARG A 211 21.87 10.96 -10.67
CA ARG A 211 22.83 9.86 -10.54
C ARG A 211 22.30 8.59 -11.21
N VAL A 212 21.07 8.15 -10.88
CA VAL A 212 20.51 6.93 -11.49
C VAL A 212 20.33 7.09 -12.99
N ASP A 213 19.99 8.28 -13.48
CA ASP A 213 19.90 8.58 -14.91
C ASP A 213 21.24 8.32 -15.63
N GLY A 214 22.35 8.82 -15.06
CA GLY A 214 23.70 8.57 -15.59
C GLY A 214 24.12 7.09 -15.54
N GLU A 215 23.78 6.38 -14.47
CA GLU A 215 24.09 4.95 -14.33
C GLU A 215 23.29 4.10 -15.32
N ILE A 216 22.00 4.39 -15.53
CA ILE A 216 21.18 3.74 -16.55
C ILE A 216 21.68 4.06 -17.96
N ALA A 217 22.12 5.30 -18.23
CA ALA A 217 22.74 5.63 -19.52
C ALA A 217 23.97 4.76 -19.81
N GLY A 218 24.80 4.49 -18.79
CA GLY A 218 25.92 3.54 -18.89
C GLY A 218 25.49 2.10 -19.20
N LEU A 219 24.35 1.64 -18.68
CA LEU A 219 23.77 0.35 -19.07
C LEU A 219 23.25 0.38 -20.50
N LEU A 220 22.52 1.42 -20.91
CA LEU A 220 21.95 1.56 -22.25
C LEU A 220 23.05 1.57 -23.33
N ALA A 221 24.21 2.14 -23.05
CA ALA A 221 25.36 2.13 -23.95
C ALA A 221 25.88 0.70 -24.26
N ARG A 222 25.52 -0.30 -23.48
CA ARG A 222 25.86 -1.73 -23.66
C ARG A 222 24.77 -2.52 -24.38
N LEU A 223 23.65 -1.89 -24.70
CA LEU A 223 22.47 -2.50 -25.33
C LEU A 223 22.28 -1.95 -26.75
N ASP A 224 21.74 -2.77 -27.62
CA ASP A 224 21.28 -2.39 -28.95
C ASP A 224 19.77 -2.54 -29.04
N LEU A 225 19.03 -1.42 -29.00
CA LEU A 225 17.56 -1.43 -29.02
C LEU A 225 16.97 -2.05 -30.31
N SER A 226 17.76 -2.29 -31.34
CA SER A 226 17.31 -3.07 -32.51
C SER A 226 17.24 -4.57 -32.19
N GLN A 227 17.98 -5.04 -31.18
CA GLN A 227 18.08 -6.44 -30.77
C GLN A 227 17.59 -6.68 -29.34
N ASP A 228 17.71 -5.67 -28.47
CA ASP A 228 17.48 -5.77 -27.03
C ASP A 228 16.18 -5.06 -26.63
N LEU A 229 15.63 -5.43 -25.48
CA LEU A 229 14.43 -4.82 -24.88
C LEU A 229 14.83 -4.12 -23.58
N VAL A 230 14.34 -2.91 -23.40
CA VAL A 230 14.46 -2.17 -22.13
C VAL A 230 13.07 -1.84 -21.60
N VAL A 231 12.85 -2.14 -20.32
CA VAL A 231 11.68 -1.69 -19.57
C VAL A 231 12.18 -0.93 -18.35
N LEU A 232 11.86 0.36 -18.26
CA LEU A 232 12.17 1.23 -17.14
C LEU A 232 10.89 1.59 -16.41
N THR A 233 10.83 1.34 -15.12
CA THR A 233 9.69 1.73 -14.26
C THR A 233 10.15 2.05 -12.85
N ALA A 234 9.19 2.37 -11.99
CA ALA A 234 9.35 2.45 -10.54
C ALA A 234 8.26 1.60 -9.87
N ASP A 235 8.48 1.25 -8.64
CA ASP A 235 7.49 0.59 -7.80
C ASP A 235 6.51 1.60 -7.18
N HIS A 236 6.97 2.79 -6.82
CA HIS A 236 6.18 3.93 -6.34
C HIS A 236 6.96 5.25 -6.47
N GLY A 237 6.30 6.34 -6.14
CA GLY A 237 6.94 7.64 -5.95
C GLY A 237 6.97 8.06 -4.47
N HIS A 238 7.24 9.33 -4.23
CA HIS A 238 7.28 9.95 -2.91
C HIS A 238 6.42 11.20 -2.84
N ARG A 239 5.94 11.56 -1.64
CA ARG A 239 5.42 12.91 -1.38
C ARG A 239 6.56 13.94 -1.40
N ASP A 240 6.20 15.22 -1.57
CA ASP A 240 7.17 16.33 -1.49
C ASP A 240 7.95 16.32 -0.17
N ALA A 241 7.27 16.07 0.94
CA ALA A 241 7.86 15.95 2.27
C ALA A 241 8.49 14.59 2.59
N GLY A 242 8.40 13.63 1.64
CA GLY A 242 8.83 12.24 1.82
C GLY A 242 7.72 11.32 2.30
N GLY A 243 7.97 10.01 2.15
CA GLY A 243 7.03 8.94 2.47
C GLY A 243 6.18 8.49 1.29
N HIS A 244 5.78 7.23 1.34
CA HIS A 244 4.97 6.53 0.35
C HIS A 244 4.07 5.48 1.04
N GLY A 245 3.36 4.65 0.30
CA GLY A 245 2.43 3.64 0.84
C GLY A 245 0.97 4.02 0.68
N GLY A 246 0.68 5.26 0.26
CA GLY A 246 -0.65 5.80 0.03
C GLY A 246 -1.10 5.74 -1.42
N ALA A 247 -2.26 6.33 -1.70
CA ALA A 247 -2.87 6.36 -3.02
C ALA A 247 -2.78 7.75 -3.69
N GLN A 248 -1.94 8.64 -3.19
CA GLN A 248 -1.74 9.96 -3.79
C GLN A 248 -1.15 9.83 -5.19
N PRO A 249 -1.55 10.71 -6.13
CA PRO A 249 -1.09 10.64 -7.53
C PRO A 249 0.43 10.66 -7.69
N GLU A 250 1.15 11.44 -6.88
CA GLU A 250 2.62 11.53 -6.90
C GLU A 250 3.33 10.28 -6.36
N ILE A 251 2.59 9.39 -5.69
CA ILE A 251 3.10 8.12 -5.17
C ILE A 251 2.74 6.97 -6.08
N LYS A 252 1.44 6.83 -6.42
CA LYS A 252 0.96 5.65 -7.14
C LYS A 252 1.15 5.73 -8.66
N ASN A 253 1.21 6.94 -9.22
CA ASN A 253 1.38 7.11 -10.66
C ASN A 253 2.86 7.27 -10.99
N VAL A 254 3.45 6.20 -11.51
CA VAL A 254 4.85 6.18 -11.95
C VAL A 254 4.97 6.18 -13.47
N LEU A 255 6.15 6.45 -13.99
CA LEU A 255 6.42 6.29 -15.41
C LEU A 255 6.80 4.83 -15.70
N VAL A 256 6.26 4.24 -16.76
CA VAL A 256 6.75 2.99 -17.33
C VAL A 256 7.11 3.21 -18.80
N CYS A 257 8.33 2.90 -19.16
CA CYS A 257 8.83 2.98 -20.53
C CYS A 257 9.16 1.59 -21.06
N PHE A 258 8.72 1.31 -22.27
CA PHE A 258 9.09 0.13 -23.06
C PHE A 258 9.79 0.60 -24.30
N ALA A 259 10.99 0.10 -24.60
CA ALA A 259 11.73 0.46 -25.79
C ALA A 259 12.56 -0.71 -26.32
N GLY A 260 12.73 -0.78 -27.62
CA GLY A 260 13.57 -1.78 -28.28
C GLY A 260 12.77 -2.85 -29.02
N ARG A 261 13.34 -4.05 -29.06
CA ARG A 261 12.84 -5.17 -29.88
C ARG A 261 11.42 -5.54 -29.54
N GLY A 262 10.54 -5.52 -30.54
CA GLY A 262 9.13 -5.93 -30.41
C GLY A 262 8.20 -4.88 -29.81
N VAL A 263 8.69 -3.67 -29.53
CA VAL A 263 7.91 -2.57 -28.95
C VAL A 263 7.36 -1.65 -30.02
N GLU A 264 6.07 -1.34 -29.95
CA GLU A 264 5.41 -0.32 -30.79
C GLU A 264 5.86 1.08 -30.35
N ARG A 265 6.17 1.95 -31.32
CA ARG A 265 6.53 3.35 -31.03
C ARG A 265 5.30 4.21 -30.94
N ARG A 266 5.15 4.90 -29.80
CA ARG A 266 4.04 5.83 -29.56
C ARG A 266 4.54 7.05 -28.79
N SER A 267 3.97 8.21 -29.12
CA SER A 267 4.30 9.48 -28.44
C SER A 267 3.29 9.87 -27.36
N ASP A 268 2.11 9.25 -27.36
CA ASP A 268 1.09 9.47 -26.34
C ASP A 268 1.44 8.76 -25.03
N ARG A 269 1.22 9.44 -23.92
CA ARG A 269 1.39 8.88 -22.57
C ARG A 269 0.06 8.33 -22.06
N ALA A 270 -0.43 7.28 -22.68
CA ALA A 270 -1.66 6.63 -22.26
C ALA A 270 -1.53 6.01 -20.87
N ALA A 271 -2.65 5.80 -20.20
CA ALA A 271 -2.70 5.11 -18.92
C ALA A 271 -2.21 3.65 -19.06
N PHE A 272 -1.59 3.15 -18.00
CA PHE A 272 -1.13 1.79 -17.86
C PHE A 272 -1.53 1.27 -16.47
N ASP A 273 -1.91 0.02 -16.36
CA ASP A 273 -2.13 -0.64 -15.09
C ASP A 273 -0.86 -1.41 -14.72
N GLY A 274 -0.26 -1.14 -13.57
CA GLY A 274 0.97 -1.80 -13.10
C GLY A 274 0.88 -3.33 -13.12
N ARG A 275 -0.33 -3.89 -12.94
CA ARG A 275 -0.61 -5.33 -13.05
C ARG A 275 -0.36 -5.88 -14.45
N SER A 276 -0.35 -5.04 -15.46
CA SER A 276 -0.07 -5.45 -16.84
C SER A 276 1.42 -5.59 -17.14
N THR A 277 2.33 -5.29 -16.22
CA THR A 277 3.78 -5.36 -16.42
C THR A 277 4.26 -6.79 -16.71
N ALA A 278 3.95 -7.76 -15.85
CA ALA A 278 4.32 -9.16 -16.09
C ALA A 278 3.69 -9.74 -17.37
N PRO A 279 2.39 -9.51 -17.66
CA PRO A 279 1.80 -9.88 -18.94
C PRO A 279 2.45 -9.21 -20.15
N ALA A 280 2.84 -7.94 -20.08
CA ALA A 280 3.53 -7.25 -21.17
C ALA A 280 4.91 -7.88 -21.46
N LEU A 281 5.68 -8.17 -20.41
CA LEU A 281 6.92 -8.91 -20.52
C LEU A 281 6.71 -10.29 -21.15
N ALA A 282 5.65 -11.02 -20.75
CA ALA A 282 5.35 -12.31 -21.34
C ALA A 282 5.11 -12.23 -22.86
N VAL A 283 4.34 -11.22 -23.31
CA VAL A 283 4.07 -11.00 -24.74
C VAL A 283 5.36 -10.62 -25.48
N LEU A 284 6.15 -9.69 -24.95
CA LEU A 284 7.38 -9.20 -25.61
C LEU A 284 8.48 -10.25 -25.66
N LEU A 285 8.52 -11.16 -24.68
CA LEU A 285 9.53 -12.24 -24.58
C LEU A 285 9.09 -13.56 -25.23
N GLY A 286 7.89 -13.65 -25.76
CA GLY A 286 7.37 -14.91 -26.30
C GLY A 286 7.17 -16.00 -25.27
N LEU A 287 6.74 -15.60 -24.06
CA LEU A 287 6.53 -16.49 -22.93
C LEU A 287 5.03 -16.79 -22.72
N ARG A 288 4.75 -17.88 -22.03
CA ARG A 288 3.41 -18.06 -21.45
C ARG A 288 3.15 -17.02 -20.35
N PHE A 289 1.91 -16.78 -20.06
CA PHE A 289 1.57 -15.94 -18.91
C PHE A 289 1.86 -16.65 -17.58
N PRO A 290 2.19 -15.91 -16.50
CA PRO A 290 2.20 -16.48 -15.16
C PRO A 290 0.84 -17.15 -14.85
N ARG A 291 0.86 -18.36 -14.28
CA ARG A 291 -0.36 -19.17 -14.07
C ARG A 291 -1.44 -18.47 -13.27
N ASN A 292 -1.04 -17.60 -12.36
CA ASN A 292 -1.98 -16.91 -11.49
C ASN A 292 -2.37 -15.52 -12.01
N MET A 293 -1.94 -15.15 -13.22
CA MET A 293 -2.23 -13.85 -13.81
C MET A 293 -3.73 -13.53 -13.72
N ARG A 294 -4.04 -12.36 -13.20
CA ARG A 294 -5.41 -11.86 -13.19
C ARG A 294 -5.78 -11.40 -14.59
N ALA A 295 -6.73 -12.08 -15.20
CA ALA A 295 -7.35 -11.66 -16.44
C ALA A 295 -8.84 -11.49 -16.17
N GLY A 296 -9.31 -10.30 -16.13
CA GLY A 296 -10.75 -10.05 -15.86
C GLY A 296 -11.13 -8.61 -16.03
N ASP A 297 -10.13 -7.73 -16.16
CA ASP A 297 -10.32 -6.31 -16.23
C ASP A 297 -9.74 -5.77 -17.54
N ASP A 298 -10.21 -4.59 -17.95
CA ASP A 298 -9.90 -3.91 -19.20
C ASP A 298 -8.41 -3.53 -19.38
N GLY A 299 -7.58 -3.66 -18.31
CA GLY A 299 -6.16 -3.31 -18.32
C GLY A 299 -5.28 -4.11 -19.27
N LEU A 300 -5.70 -5.30 -19.71
CA LEU A 300 -4.88 -6.15 -20.58
C LEU A 300 -4.95 -5.80 -22.08
N ASP A 301 -5.85 -4.95 -22.49
CA ASP A 301 -5.90 -4.51 -23.90
C ASP A 301 -4.68 -3.65 -24.27
N VAL A 302 -4.07 -3.02 -23.28
CA VAL A 302 -2.81 -2.28 -23.42
C VAL A 302 -1.65 -3.13 -23.96
N LEU A 303 -1.67 -4.45 -23.75
CA LEU A 303 -0.63 -5.37 -24.26
C LEU A 303 -0.49 -5.28 -25.78
N TRP A 304 -1.61 -5.08 -26.46
CA TRP A 304 -1.68 -5.02 -27.93
C TRP A 304 -1.28 -3.66 -28.49
N GLU A 305 -1.21 -2.66 -27.64
CA GLU A 305 -0.68 -1.34 -27.97
C GLU A 305 0.83 -1.24 -27.70
N ILE A 306 1.36 -2.10 -26.83
CA ILE A 306 2.79 -2.16 -26.51
C ILE A 306 3.53 -3.02 -27.55
N ALA A 307 2.97 -4.16 -27.92
CA ALA A 307 3.59 -5.07 -28.85
C ALA A 307 3.47 -4.55 -30.29
N HIS A 308 4.62 -4.39 -30.97
CA HIS A 308 4.65 -4.03 -32.40
C HIS A 308 4.10 -5.17 -33.25
N ALA A 309 2.98 -4.93 -33.90
CA ALA A 309 2.33 -5.91 -34.75
C ALA A 309 2.93 -5.89 -36.17
N THR A 310 3.42 -7.04 -36.62
CA THR A 310 3.92 -7.25 -37.98
C THR A 310 3.20 -8.44 -38.62
N PRO A 311 3.22 -8.60 -39.96
CA PRO A 311 2.69 -9.80 -40.58
C PRO A 311 3.33 -11.11 -40.07
N GLU A 312 4.61 -11.06 -39.68
CA GLU A 312 5.37 -12.23 -39.22
C GLU A 312 4.95 -12.68 -37.82
N ASN A 313 4.55 -11.75 -36.92
CA ASN A 313 4.15 -12.07 -35.55
C ASN A 313 2.64 -12.06 -35.34
N ALA A 314 1.85 -11.82 -36.38
CA ALA A 314 0.38 -11.73 -36.29
C ALA A 314 -0.25 -13.00 -35.70
N ALA A 315 0.22 -14.16 -36.13
CA ALA A 315 -0.25 -15.45 -35.61
C ALA A 315 0.11 -15.65 -34.13
N TYR A 316 1.31 -15.26 -33.73
CA TYR A 316 1.75 -15.26 -32.32
C TYR A 316 0.87 -14.34 -31.47
N LEU A 317 0.65 -13.11 -31.90
CA LEU A 317 -0.19 -12.16 -31.15
C LEU A 317 -1.65 -12.63 -31.05
N ALA A 318 -2.17 -13.30 -32.10
CA ALA A 318 -3.50 -13.92 -32.06
C ALA A 318 -3.56 -15.07 -31.02
N ASP A 319 -2.52 -15.92 -30.93
CA ASP A 319 -2.43 -16.96 -29.90
C ASP A 319 -2.39 -16.36 -28.48
N ARG A 320 -1.64 -15.29 -28.25
CA ARG A 320 -1.60 -14.62 -26.95
C ARG A 320 -2.93 -13.96 -26.58
N ARG A 321 -3.63 -13.34 -27.54
CA ARG A 321 -5.00 -12.84 -27.32
C ARG A 321 -5.96 -13.95 -26.90
N ALA A 322 -5.91 -15.09 -27.60
CA ALA A 322 -6.71 -16.25 -27.21
C ALA A 322 -6.36 -16.79 -25.83
N ALA A 323 -5.07 -16.71 -25.43
CA ALA A 323 -4.66 -17.06 -24.07
C ALA A 323 -5.28 -16.12 -23.03
N VAL A 324 -5.28 -14.79 -23.23
CA VAL A 324 -5.94 -13.84 -22.33
C VAL A 324 -7.43 -14.18 -22.16
N GLU A 325 -8.13 -14.55 -23.23
CA GLU A 325 -9.55 -14.94 -23.13
C GLU A 325 -9.73 -16.24 -22.36
N ARG A 326 -8.81 -17.21 -22.46
CA ARG A 326 -8.82 -18.42 -21.63
C ARG A 326 -8.67 -18.06 -20.15
N PHE A 327 -7.74 -17.17 -19.79
CA PHE A 327 -7.55 -16.67 -18.42
C PHE A 327 -8.81 -15.96 -17.91
N ARG A 328 -9.40 -15.06 -18.69
CA ARG A 328 -10.66 -14.37 -18.35
C ARG A 328 -11.76 -15.36 -18.01
N THR A 329 -11.96 -16.34 -18.89
CA THR A 329 -13.00 -17.37 -18.70
C THR A 329 -12.72 -18.23 -17.47
N GLN A 330 -11.50 -18.75 -17.32
CA GLN A 330 -11.15 -19.63 -16.20
C GLN A 330 -11.17 -18.91 -14.86
N ASN A 331 -10.69 -17.67 -14.79
CA ASN A 331 -10.76 -16.86 -13.59
C ASN A 331 -12.20 -16.63 -13.16
N ARG A 332 -13.10 -16.32 -14.09
CA ARG A 332 -14.51 -16.15 -13.81
C ARG A 332 -15.14 -17.42 -13.25
N ILE A 333 -14.96 -18.56 -13.93
CA ILE A 333 -15.53 -19.87 -13.52
C ILE A 333 -15.03 -20.27 -12.14
N THR A 334 -13.74 -20.11 -11.88
CA THR A 334 -13.15 -20.51 -10.60
C THR A 334 -13.62 -19.63 -9.47
N LEU A 335 -13.75 -18.31 -9.72
CA LEU A 335 -14.30 -17.39 -8.75
C LEU A 335 -15.75 -17.70 -8.41
N GLU A 336 -16.58 -17.96 -9.41
CA GLU A 336 -17.97 -18.37 -9.25
C GLU A 336 -18.08 -19.63 -8.38
N LYS A 337 -17.22 -20.62 -8.64
CA LYS A 337 -17.15 -21.87 -7.88
C LYS A 337 -16.76 -21.62 -6.42
N TRP A 338 -15.77 -20.76 -6.16
CA TRP A 338 -15.34 -20.47 -4.81
C TRP A 338 -16.37 -19.71 -3.98
N LEU A 339 -17.13 -18.84 -4.60
CA LEU A 339 -18.14 -18.04 -3.93
C LEU A 339 -19.48 -18.77 -3.76
N GLY A 340 -19.66 -19.92 -4.44
CA GLY A 340 -20.90 -20.70 -4.39
C GLY A 340 -22.12 -19.96 -4.92
N ASP A 341 -21.92 -18.91 -5.72
CA ASP A 341 -22.98 -18.09 -6.31
C ASP A 341 -23.13 -18.39 -7.80
N GLN A 342 -24.33 -18.15 -8.31
CA GLN A 342 -24.64 -18.07 -9.74
C GLN A 342 -23.70 -17.07 -10.43
N PRO A 343 -23.43 -17.18 -11.75
CA PRO A 343 -22.36 -16.46 -12.44
C PRO A 343 -22.20 -15.01 -11.97
N GLY A 344 -21.24 -14.79 -11.12
CA GLY A 344 -20.86 -13.49 -10.55
C GLY A 344 -19.52 -13.02 -11.11
N THR A 345 -19.36 -11.73 -11.23
CA THR A 345 -18.09 -11.09 -11.55
C THR A 345 -17.33 -10.73 -10.28
N TRP A 346 -16.02 -10.51 -10.36
CA TRP A 346 -15.23 -9.90 -9.28
C TRP A 346 -15.89 -8.68 -8.64
N PRO A 347 -16.50 -7.75 -9.41
CA PRO A 347 -17.24 -6.64 -8.82
C PRO A 347 -18.30 -7.08 -7.82
N ARG A 348 -19.06 -8.14 -8.08
CA ARG A 348 -20.07 -8.64 -7.13
C ARG A 348 -19.50 -9.19 -5.84
N PHE A 349 -18.32 -9.81 -5.86
CA PHE A 349 -17.63 -10.22 -4.65
C PHE A 349 -17.27 -8.99 -3.80
N TYR A 350 -16.62 -7.99 -4.40
CA TYR A 350 -16.27 -6.77 -3.70
C TYR A 350 -17.48 -5.97 -3.24
N GLU A 351 -18.54 -5.91 -4.04
CA GLU A 351 -19.82 -5.30 -3.66
C GLU A 351 -20.45 -6.00 -2.45
N ARG A 352 -20.43 -7.32 -2.42
CA ARG A 352 -20.96 -8.12 -1.31
C ARG A 352 -20.17 -7.90 -0.03
N GLU A 353 -18.84 -7.91 -0.11
CA GLU A 353 -17.97 -7.61 1.03
C GLU A 353 -18.10 -6.15 1.47
N ALA A 354 -18.13 -5.20 0.54
CA ALA A 354 -18.38 -3.79 0.84
C ALA A 354 -19.75 -3.60 1.50
N GLY A 355 -20.79 -4.30 1.03
CA GLY A 355 -22.11 -4.31 1.65
C GLY A 355 -22.11 -4.91 3.06
N ALA A 356 -21.32 -5.96 3.30
CA ALA A 356 -21.13 -6.53 4.64
C ALA A 356 -20.39 -5.56 5.56
N GLN A 357 -19.34 -4.92 5.10
CA GLN A 357 -18.61 -3.89 5.84
C GLN A 357 -19.51 -2.69 6.16
N THR A 358 -20.31 -2.22 5.20
CA THR A 358 -21.26 -1.11 5.42
C THR A 358 -22.28 -1.46 6.52
N ARG A 359 -22.83 -2.69 6.52
CA ARG A 359 -23.74 -3.14 7.60
C ARG A 359 -23.05 -3.19 8.96
N ARG A 360 -21.80 -3.66 9.03
CA ARG A 360 -21.00 -3.69 10.28
C ARG A 360 -20.67 -2.28 10.77
N ILE A 361 -20.35 -1.35 9.85
CA ILE A 361 -20.16 0.08 10.17
C ILE A 361 -21.45 0.66 10.78
N GLY A 362 -22.59 0.43 10.13
CA GLY A 362 -23.89 0.87 10.64
C GLY A 362 -24.21 0.30 12.01
N ALA A 363 -23.97 -1.00 12.22
CA ALA A 363 -24.16 -1.65 13.53
C ALA A 363 -23.23 -1.06 14.61
N THR A 364 -21.98 -0.79 14.27
CA THR A 364 -21.00 -0.14 15.17
C THR A 364 -21.44 1.27 15.54
N ALA A 365 -21.85 2.08 14.55
CA ALA A 365 -22.35 3.44 14.79
C ALA A 365 -23.59 3.44 15.68
N LEU A 366 -24.54 2.53 15.43
CA LEU A 366 -25.72 2.36 16.27
C LEU A 366 -25.35 1.94 17.70
N PHE A 367 -24.42 0.99 17.85
CA PHE A 367 -23.94 0.55 19.16
C PHE A 367 -23.30 1.69 19.95
N VAL A 368 -22.42 2.48 19.33
CA VAL A 368 -21.79 3.67 19.93
C VAL A 368 -22.85 4.69 20.35
N LEU A 369 -23.83 4.96 19.49
CA LEU A 369 -24.93 5.87 19.78
C LEU A 369 -25.76 5.38 20.98
N VAL A 370 -26.14 4.10 21.02
CA VAL A 370 -26.88 3.48 22.12
C VAL A 370 -26.08 3.59 23.43
N CYS A 371 -24.79 3.28 23.41
CA CYS A 371 -23.90 3.42 24.55
C CYS A 371 -23.82 4.87 25.05
N ALA A 372 -23.74 5.84 24.16
CA ALA A 372 -23.74 7.26 24.51
C ALA A 372 -25.08 7.68 25.17
N VAL A 373 -26.21 7.32 24.55
CA VAL A 373 -27.56 7.62 25.10
C VAL A 373 -27.76 6.98 26.47
N LEU A 374 -27.41 5.70 26.63
CA LEU A 374 -27.51 5.00 27.90
C LEU A 374 -26.60 5.65 28.96
N SER A 375 -25.37 6.04 28.60
CA SER A 375 -24.46 6.74 29.52
C SER A 375 -25.06 8.04 30.04
N PHE A 376 -25.70 8.85 29.19
CA PHE A 376 -26.38 10.06 29.60
C PHE A 376 -27.60 9.77 30.46
N ARG A 377 -28.41 8.75 30.10
CA ARG A 377 -29.60 8.32 30.88
C ARG A 377 -29.22 7.81 32.25
N LEU A 378 -28.27 6.91 32.38
CA LEU A 378 -27.80 6.33 33.63
C LEU A 378 -27.19 7.39 34.57
N ARG A 379 -26.54 8.39 34.01
CA ARG A 379 -25.97 9.54 34.75
C ARG A 379 -27.04 10.59 35.09
N LYS A 380 -28.29 10.41 34.67
CA LYS A 380 -29.38 11.38 34.82
C LYS A 380 -29.02 12.78 34.36
N VAL A 381 -28.31 12.86 33.20
CA VAL A 381 -27.87 14.12 32.62
C VAL A 381 -29.07 14.81 31.97
N PRO A 382 -29.38 16.09 32.28
CA PRO A 382 -30.41 16.84 31.59
C PRO A 382 -30.13 16.93 30.09
N ALA A 383 -31.16 16.92 29.23
CA ALA A 383 -31.02 16.93 27.78
C ALA A 383 -30.13 18.09 27.28
N ARG A 384 -30.27 19.28 27.85
CA ARG A 384 -29.42 20.44 27.53
C ARG A 384 -27.94 20.16 27.82
N ALA A 385 -27.65 19.55 28.96
CA ALA A 385 -26.28 19.23 29.33
C ALA A 385 -25.71 18.08 28.47
N ALA A 386 -26.53 17.11 28.06
CA ALA A 386 -26.15 16.08 27.12
C ALA A 386 -25.79 16.68 25.72
N LEU A 387 -26.61 17.64 25.25
CA LEU A 387 -26.34 18.37 24.00
C LEU A 387 -25.01 19.14 24.06
N VAL A 388 -24.78 19.86 25.17
CA VAL A 388 -23.52 20.62 25.38
C VAL A 388 -22.32 19.68 25.41
N THR A 389 -22.41 18.52 26.07
CA THR A 389 -21.33 17.52 26.08
C THR A 389 -21.10 16.93 24.68
N THR A 390 -22.17 16.68 23.92
CA THR A 390 -22.08 16.20 22.55
C THR A 390 -21.39 17.24 21.63
N ALA A 391 -21.80 18.52 21.77
CA ALA A 391 -21.16 19.61 21.02
C ALA A 391 -19.66 19.76 21.37
N TRP A 392 -19.33 19.60 22.65
CA TRP A 392 -17.92 19.58 23.08
C TRP A 392 -17.14 18.42 22.50
N VAL A 393 -17.68 17.19 22.50
CA VAL A 393 -17.02 16.04 21.86
C VAL A 393 -16.81 16.29 20.37
N ALA A 394 -17.85 16.76 19.67
CA ALA A 394 -17.75 17.08 18.24
C ALA A 394 -16.69 18.15 17.96
N PHE A 395 -16.63 19.20 18.78
CA PHE A 395 -15.61 20.23 18.68
C PHE A 395 -14.20 19.67 18.94
N GLY A 396 -14.03 18.82 19.97
CA GLY A 396 -12.75 18.16 20.23
C GLY A 396 -12.29 17.29 19.06
N MET A 397 -13.19 16.51 18.45
CA MET A 397 -12.89 15.70 17.26
C MET A 397 -12.54 16.58 16.06
N PHE A 398 -13.21 17.71 15.86
CA PHE A 398 -12.87 18.67 14.81
C PHE A 398 -11.49 19.26 15.02
N VAL A 399 -11.12 19.63 16.25
CA VAL A 399 -9.76 20.12 16.58
C VAL A 399 -8.72 19.03 16.31
N VAL A 400 -8.98 17.77 16.69
CA VAL A 400 -8.11 16.63 16.35
C VAL A 400 -7.89 16.55 14.85
N TRP A 401 -8.98 16.64 14.07
CA TRP A 401 -8.90 16.60 12.61
C TRP A 401 -8.06 17.75 12.03
N CYS A 402 -8.29 18.99 12.51
CA CYS A 402 -7.52 20.16 12.07
C CYS A 402 -6.03 20.04 12.39
N VAL A 403 -5.70 19.65 13.64
CA VAL A 403 -4.31 19.53 14.09
C VAL A 403 -3.61 18.39 13.35
N HIS A 404 -4.31 17.25 13.16
CA HIS A 404 -3.79 16.15 12.39
C HIS A 404 -3.44 16.59 10.97
N HIS A 405 -4.39 17.23 10.28
CA HIS A 405 -4.20 17.68 8.89
C HIS A 405 -3.06 18.70 8.75
N ALA A 406 -2.93 19.60 9.73
CA ALA A 406 -1.87 20.60 9.75
C ALA A 406 -0.46 20.00 10.01
N VAL A 407 -0.36 18.93 10.80
CA VAL A 407 0.93 18.37 11.25
C VAL A 407 1.34 17.13 10.46
N LEU A 408 0.39 16.24 10.17
CA LEU A 408 0.64 14.95 9.52
C LEU A 408 0.14 14.91 8.08
N GLY A 409 -0.79 15.79 7.67
CA GLY A 409 -1.39 15.78 6.34
C GLY A 409 -2.57 14.79 6.25
N ASP A 410 -2.69 14.09 5.13
CA ASP A 410 -3.81 13.19 4.87
C ASP A 410 -3.85 11.97 5.79
N PHE A 411 -5.07 11.44 6.01
CA PHE A 411 -5.27 10.20 6.78
C PHE A 411 -4.97 8.99 5.90
N ASP A 412 -3.70 8.72 5.64
CA ASP A 412 -3.30 7.57 4.84
C ASP A 412 -2.01 6.90 5.33
N PHE A 413 -1.67 5.79 4.67
CA PHE A 413 -0.55 4.94 5.05
C PHE A 413 0.82 5.60 4.82
N THR A 414 0.91 6.58 3.95
CA THR A 414 2.14 7.33 3.62
C THR A 414 2.78 7.95 4.85
N VAL A 415 1.95 8.43 5.78
CA VAL A 415 2.41 9.11 6.99
C VAL A 415 3.11 8.16 7.96
N ILE A 416 2.78 6.86 7.92
CA ILE A 416 3.29 5.83 8.85
C ILE A 416 4.67 5.32 8.44
N ASN A 417 5.00 5.38 7.16
CA ASN A 417 6.18 4.73 6.57
C ASN A 417 7.52 5.23 7.13
N LEU A 418 7.50 6.33 7.87
CA LEU A 418 8.63 6.84 8.65
C LEU A 418 8.31 6.75 10.14
N ARG A 419 8.37 5.55 10.73
CA ARG A 419 8.08 5.28 12.15
C ARG A 419 8.71 6.30 13.09
N GLU A 420 9.98 6.59 12.88
CA GLU A 420 10.76 7.51 13.71
C GLU A 420 10.23 8.95 13.69
N ARG A 421 9.62 9.37 12.58
CA ARG A 421 9.00 10.70 12.46
C ARG A 421 7.51 10.66 12.80
N PHE A 422 6.82 9.54 12.47
CA PHE A 422 5.39 9.40 12.72
C PHE A 422 5.06 9.36 14.21
N LEU A 423 5.70 8.49 14.99
CA LEU A 423 5.36 8.31 16.41
C LEU A 423 5.46 9.60 17.23
N PRO A 424 6.56 10.39 17.18
CA PRO A 424 6.62 11.65 17.91
C PRO A 424 5.57 12.67 17.46
N ARG A 425 5.34 12.79 16.15
CA ARG A 425 4.35 13.73 15.59
C ARG A 425 2.93 13.34 15.93
N ALA A 426 2.56 12.06 15.75
CA ALA A 426 1.25 11.55 16.10
C ALA A 426 0.97 11.67 17.62
N SER A 427 1.99 11.42 18.45
CA SER A 427 1.88 11.61 19.91
C SER A 427 1.69 13.09 20.26
N ALA A 428 2.42 13.99 19.61
CA ALA A 428 2.24 15.44 19.80
C ALA A 428 0.83 15.89 19.36
N VAL A 429 0.33 15.42 18.21
CA VAL A 429 -1.04 15.69 17.74
C VAL A 429 -2.07 15.19 18.77
N ALA A 430 -1.92 13.95 19.25
CA ALA A 430 -2.84 13.38 20.23
C ALA A 430 -2.82 14.16 21.57
N LEU A 431 -1.63 14.61 22.02
CA LEU A 431 -1.50 15.42 23.23
C LEU A 431 -2.12 16.80 23.06
N VAL A 432 -1.82 17.51 21.97
CA VAL A 432 -2.44 18.80 21.66
C VAL A 432 -3.95 18.67 21.58
N ALA A 433 -4.45 17.63 20.93
CA ALA A 433 -5.86 17.35 20.83
C ALA A 433 -6.52 17.06 22.20
N ALA A 434 -5.86 16.28 23.06
CA ALA A 434 -6.36 16.00 24.42
C ALA A 434 -6.41 17.28 25.27
N VAL A 435 -5.35 18.13 25.21
CA VAL A 435 -5.31 19.44 25.89
C VAL A 435 -6.41 20.36 25.35
N ALA A 436 -6.54 20.48 24.03
CA ALA A 436 -7.60 21.29 23.41
C ALA A 436 -9.00 20.79 23.82
N THR A 437 -9.19 19.49 23.93
CA THR A 437 -10.44 18.89 24.42
C THR A 437 -10.74 19.28 25.87
N VAL A 438 -9.73 19.29 26.74
CA VAL A 438 -9.86 19.76 28.13
C VAL A 438 -10.21 21.25 28.18
N LEU A 439 -9.48 22.08 27.41
CA LEU A 439 -9.74 23.52 27.37
C LEU A 439 -11.13 23.85 26.81
N ALA A 440 -11.54 23.15 25.76
CA ALA A 440 -12.89 23.25 25.20
C ALA A 440 -13.98 22.86 26.21
N HIS A 441 -13.73 21.83 27.04
CA HIS A 441 -14.63 21.47 28.12
C HIS A 441 -14.81 22.61 29.12
N LEU A 442 -13.71 23.23 29.56
CA LEU A 442 -13.72 24.34 30.50
C LEU A 442 -14.45 25.56 29.93
N TRP A 443 -14.37 25.78 28.64
CA TRP A 443 -15.01 26.91 27.95
C TRP A 443 -16.49 26.64 27.62
N ILE A 444 -16.83 25.47 27.05
CA ILE A 444 -18.18 25.14 26.55
C ILE A 444 -19.08 24.63 27.69
N VAL A 445 -18.54 23.74 28.51
CA VAL A 445 -19.32 23.10 29.62
C VAL A 445 -19.27 23.95 30.88
N GLY A 446 -18.12 24.58 31.18
CA GLY A 446 -17.91 25.47 32.32
C GLY A 446 -17.89 24.78 33.70
N ASP A 447 -18.27 23.50 33.78
CA ASP A 447 -18.34 22.76 35.04
C ASP A 447 -17.11 21.87 35.26
N ARG A 448 -16.14 22.40 36.01
CA ARG A 448 -14.88 21.69 36.33
C ARG A 448 -15.11 20.36 37.08
N ARG A 449 -16.24 20.18 37.78
CA ARG A 449 -16.54 18.96 38.52
C ARG A 449 -16.97 17.80 37.60
N ARG A 450 -17.34 18.11 36.36
CA ARG A 450 -17.73 17.12 35.36
C ARG A 450 -16.57 16.70 34.44
N LEU A 451 -15.50 17.47 34.40
CA LEU A 451 -14.41 17.32 33.46
C LEU A 451 -13.87 15.89 33.43
N ALA A 452 -13.48 15.33 34.56
CA ALA A 452 -12.93 13.97 34.61
C ALA A 452 -13.91 12.91 34.10
N GLY A 453 -15.20 13.03 34.52
CA GLY A 453 -16.24 12.10 34.08
C GLY A 453 -16.59 12.22 32.60
N ASP A 454 -16.52 13.40 32.02
CA ASP A 454 -16.77 13.62 30.60
C ASP A 454 -15.56 13.18 29.74
N MET A 455 -14.34 13.33 30.28
CA MET A 455 -13.14 12.74 29.63
C MET A 455 -13.16 11.20 29.62
N VAL A 456 -13.68 10.56 30.71
CA VAL A 456 -13.91 9.10 30.71
C VAL A 456 -14.91 8.68 29.61
N LEU A 457 -15.93 9.50 29.35
CA LEU A 457 -16.85 9.26 28.25
C LEU A 457 -16.13 9.28 26.89
N VAL A 458 -15.24 10.25 26.65
CA VAL A 458 -14.45 10.32 25.40
C VAL A 458 -13.57 9.08 25.26
N VAL A 459 -12.89 8.65 26.31
CA VAL A 459 -12.08 7.42 26.31
C VAL A 459 -12.93 6.20 25.97
N GLY A 460 -14.12 6.09 26.57
CA GLY A 460 -15.06 5.00 26.26
C GLY A 460 -15.51 5.00 24.80
N LEU A 461 -15.77 6.18 24.22
CA LEU A 461 -16.13 6.32 22.81
C LEU A 461 -14.97 5.96 21.87
N LEU A 462 -13.75 6.39 22.18
CA LEU A 462 -12.55 6.02 21.42
C LEU A 462 -12.31 4.50 21.47
N LEU A 463 -12.45 3.90 22.64
CA LEU A 463 -12.33 2.44 22.81
C LEU A 463 -13.39 1.70 22.00
N ALA A 464 -14.65 2.15 22.06
CA ALA A 464 -15.73 1.57 21.28
C ALA A 464 -15.50 1.71 19.76
N ALA A 465 -14.96 2.85 19.31
CA ALA A 465 -14.60 3.06 17.92
C ALA A 465 -13.48 2.11 17.47
N MET A 466 -12.45 1.91 18.29
CA MET A 466 -11.35 0.97 18.00
C MET A 466 -11.83 -0.48 17.95
N LEU A 467 -12.64 -0.91 18.92
CA LEU A 467 -13.24 -2.25 18.92
C LEU A 467 -14.19 -2.44 17.73
N GLY A 468 -14.94 -1.41 17.39
CA GLY A 468 -15.79 -1.37 16.20
C GLY A 468 -14.98 -1.51 14.90
N HIS A 469 -13.84 -0.83 14.81
CA HIS A 469 -12.93 -0.99 13.67
C HIS A 469 -12.45 -2.44 13.53
N VAL A 470 -12.04 -3.08 14.63
CA VAL A 470 -11.65 -4.50 14.65
C VAL A 470 -12.81 -5.39 14.21
N TYR A 471 -14.04 -5.09 14.63
CA TYR A 471 -15.24 -5.83 14.23
C TYR A 471 -15.54 -5.68 12.72
N VAL A 472 -15.35 -4.47 12.16
CA VAL A 472 -15.63 -4.17 10.75
C VAL A 472 -14.59 -4.80 9.83
N TYR A 473 -13.32 -4.62 10.14
CA TYR A 473 -12.20 -4.92 9.24
C TYR A 473 -11.35 -6.12 9.67
N GLY A 474 -11.59 -6.68 10.86
CA GLY A 474 -10.83 -7.79 11.40
C GLY A 474 -9.59 -7.37 12.18
N TRP A 475 -8.98 -8.34 12.84
CA TRP A 475 -7.71 -8.22 13.54
C TRP A 475 -6.84 -9.44 13.21
N PRO A 476 -5.71 -9.23 12.61
CA PRO A 476 -5.28 -8.06 11.84
C PRO A 476 -6.20 -7.81 10.64
N LEU A 477 -5.98 -6.75 9.85
CA LEU A 477 -6.86 -6.39 8.72
C LEU A 477 -7.15 -7.60 7.83
N GLY A 478 -8.44 -7.86 7.61
CA GLY A 478 -8.90 -8.98 6.79
C GLY A 478 -8.74 -8.76 5.28
N PHE A 479 -9.32 -9.64 4.51
CA PHE A 479 -9.48 -9.54 3.07
C PHE A 479 -10.92 -9.11 2.73
N PRO A 480 -11.15 -8.21 1.75
CA PRO A 480 -10.16 -7.36 1.08
C PRO A 480 -9.58 -6.30 2.02
N LEU A 481 -8.42 -5.74 1.66
CA LEU A 481 -7.85 -4.64 2.44
C LEU A 481 -8.82 -3.45 2.44
N PRO A 482 -9.06 -2.81 3.60
CA PRO A 482 -9.94 -1.66 3.68
C PRO A 482 -9.34 -0.45 2.96
N PRO A 483 -10.16 0.57 2.62
CA PRO A 483 -9.66 1.81 2.02
C PRO A 483 -8.65 2.51 2.94
N GLN A 484 -7.76 3.33 2.37
CA GLN A 484 -6.64 3.98 3.06
C GLN A 484 -6.98 4.61 4.42
N PRO A 485 -8.04 5.42 4.56
CA PRO A 485 -8.37 6.00 5.87
C PRO A 485 -8.65 4.93 6.95
N ALA A 486 -9.28 3.81 6.56
CA ALA A 486 -9.55 2.72 7.49
C ALA A 486 -8.29 1.92 7.84
N ARG A 487 -7.31 1.82 6.92
CA ARG A 487 -6.00 1.22 7.22
C ARG A 487 -5.20 2.06 8.20
N TYR A 488 -5.32 3.38 8.09
CA TYR A 488 -4.59 4.34 8.94
C TYR A 488 -5.19 4.45 10.35
N PHE A 489 -6.50 4.35 10.49
CA PHE A 489 -7.23 4.59 11.74
C PHE A 489 -6.67 3.83 12.97
N PRO A 490 -6.29 2.55 12.91
CA PRO A 490 -5.79 1.82 14.08
C PRO A 490 -4.52 2.42 14.68
N PHE A 491 -3.64 2.93 13.86
CA PHE A 491 -2.36 3.50 14.31
C PHE A 491 -2.59 4.78 15.11
N PHE A 492 -3.34 5.72 14.53
CA PHE A 492 -3.63 6.98 15.21
C PHE A 492 -4.60 6.78 16.37
N GLY A 493 -5.60 5.91 16.21
CA GLY A 493 -6.58 5.58 17.24
C GLY A 493 -5.93 4.95 18.48
N ALA A 494 -4.92 4.09 18.31
CA ALA A 494 -4.16 3.51 19.41
C ALA A 494 -3.41 4.59 20.20
N ILE A 495 -2.70 5.51 19.51
CA ILE A 495 -1.99 6.62 20.15
C ILE A 495 -2.98 7.54 20.88
N ALA A 496 -4.12 7.86 20.26
CA ALA A 496 -5.17 8.66 20.89
C ALA A 496 -5.72 8.00 22.16
N LEU A 497 -6.02 6.68 22.11
CA LEU A 497 -6.49 5.93 23.29
C LEU A 497 -5.52 6.00 24.46
N VAL A 498 -4.22 5.79 24.21
CA VAL A 498 -3.19 5.88 25.24
C VAL A 498 -3.17 7.29 25.82
N THR A 499 -3.10 8.31 24.96
CA THR A 499 -2.98 9.71 25.40
C THR A 499 -4.20 10.18 26.18
N TYR A 500 -5.40 9.97 25.65
CA TYR A 500 -6.64 10.37 26.34
C TYR A 500 -6.89 9.55 27.61
N GLY A 501 -6.52 8.26 27.60
CA GLY A 501 -6.59 7.41 28.79
C GLY A 501 -5.70 7.92 29.92
N LEU A 502 -4.44 8.30 29.61
CA LEU A 502 -3.51 8.88 30.59
C LEU A 502 -4.02 10.21 31.15
N VAL A 503 -4.52 11.10 30.28
CA VAL A 503 -5.10 12.39 30.71
C VAL A 503 -6.31 12.17 31.62
N ALA A 504 -7.23 11.26 31.26
CA ALA A 504 -8.39 10.95 32.08
C ALA A 504 -7.99 10.32 33.43
N CYS A 505 -7.02 9.42 33.47
CA CYS A 505 -6.46 8.89 34.71
C CYS A 505 -5.91 10.01 35.60
N GLY A 506 -5.11 10.93 35.04
CA GLY A 506 -4.56 12.07 35.76
C GLY A 506 -5.63 12.95 36.38
N LEU A 507 -6.69 13.28 35.61
CA LEU A 507 -7.82 14.08 36.11
C LEU A 507 -8.59 13.40 37.27
N LEU A 508 -8.82 12.08 37.15
CA LEU A 508 -9.49 11.29 38.21
C LEU A 508 -8.65 11.24 39.50
N LEU A 509 -7.32 11.13 39.36
CA LEU A 509 -6.40 11.12 40.50
C LEU A 509 -6.32 12.50 41.20
N LEU A 510 -6.32 13.59 40.41
CA LEU A 510 -6.33 14.97 40.93
C LEU A 510 -7.64 15.28 41.70
N GLU A 511 -8.81 14.79 41.23
CA GLU A 511 -10.05 14.91 41.95
C GLU A 511 -10.03 14.20 43.32
N ARG A 512 -9.31 13.06 43.44
CA ARG A 512 -9.16 12.32 44.68
C ARG A 512 -8.44 13.12 45.76
N ARG A 513 -7.43 13.91 45.37
CA ARG A 513 -6.62 14.72 46.29
C ARG A 513 -7.37 15.95 46.82
N ARG A 514 -8.45 16.37 46.14
CA ARG A 514 -9.26 17.56 46.52
C ARG A 514 -10.53 17.25 47.29
N SER A 515 -10.80 15.97 47.56
CA SER A 515 -11.93 15.55 48.39
C SER A 515 -11.41 15.30 49.80
N PRO A 516 -11.70 16.15 50.80
CA PRO A 516 -11.33 15.94 52.20
C PRO A 516 -11.97 14.67 52.78
#